data_a34c4a425a2cffa80dd9557ba34b09ac
#
_entry.id   a34c4a425a2cffa80dd9557ba34b09ac
#
_cell.length_a   1.000
_cell.length_b   1.000
_cell.length_c   1.000
_cell.angle_alpha   90.00
_cell.angle_beta   90.00
_cell.angle_gamma   90.00
#
_symmetry.space_group_name_H-M   'P 1'
#
loop_
_entity.id
_entity.type
_entity.pdbx_description
1 polymer ?
#
loop_
_entity_poly.entity_id
_entity_poly.type
_entity_poly.pdbx_seq_one_letter_code
_entity_poly.pdbx_strand_id
1 'polypeptide(L)'
;MKKIMIDLDETICSPSYLKEVNKYLNTNYKYEDIKTYFVEDIIEEDKKQDFLDYFYRNVNVYDEAMILPDALGVIEKLSHFYEIYIVSAFVDKRRIKESGIMAKYKYEWILKNMPFIDPKKIVLTGSKDIIMCDIKIDDKVGNLKGYGETKLLMDQLHNQKYSFEELTNMNIKRVYDWQQVEAILLGSEVK
;
A
#
# COMPACT_ATOMS: atom_id res chain seq x y z
N MET A 1 15.82 11.82 -14.84
CA MET A 1 14.80 12.08 -13.82
C MET A 1 14.91 10.96 -12.78
N LYS A 2 14.91 11.28 -11.47
CA LYS A 2 14.90 10.25 -10.42
C LYS A 2 13.60 9.46 -10.44
N LYS A 3 13.68 8.18 -10.07
CA LYS A 3 12.55 7.25 -10.06
C LYS A 3 11.99 7.09 -8.65
N ILE A 4 10.68 7.16 -8.53
CA ILE A 4 9.97 6.89 -7.27
C ILE A 4 9.16 5.61 -7.42
N MET A 5 9.33 4.69 -6.50
CA MET A 5 8.42 3.57 -6.26
C MET A 5 7.43 3.98 -5.18
N ILE A 6 6.14 3.84 -5.46
CA ILE A 6 5.05 4.09 -4.50
C ILE A 6 4.19 2.82 -4.40
N ASP A 7 3.97 2.33 -3.18
CA ASP A 7 3.01 1.26 -2.93
C ASP A 7 1.57 1.75 -3.09
N LEU A 8 0.64 0.83 -3.24
CA LEU A 8 -0.79 1.11 -3.39
C LEU A 8 -1.52 1.03 -2.04
N ASP A 9 -1.56 -0.18 -1.44
CA ASP A 9 -2.36 -0.48 -0.26
C ASP A 9 -1.78 0.18 0.98
N GLU A 10 -2.64 0.82 1.80
CA GLU A 10 -2.25 1.53 3.02
C GLU A 10 -1.18 2.63 2.81
N THR A 11 -0.91 2.96 1.54
CA THR A 11 0.03 4.02 1.12
C THR A 11 -0.68 5.07 0.27
N ILE A 12 -1.41 4.68 -0.78
CA ILE A 12 -2.23 5.58 -1.62
C ILE A 12 -3.69 5.46 -1.23
N CYS A 13 -4.16 4.24 -1.00
CA CYS A 13 -5.54 3.97 -0.61
C CYS A 13 -5.60 2.89 0.47
N SER A 14 -6.70 2.89 1.22
CA SER A 14 -7.04 1.82 2.15
C SER A 14 -8.17 0.98 1.55
N PRO A 15 -7.88 -0.25 1.10
CA PRO A 15 -8.89 -1.18 0.60
C PRO A 15 -9.88 -1.62 1.69
N SER A 16 -11.08 -2.03 1.32
CA SER A 16 -12.18 -2.32 2.25
C SER A 16 -12.08 -3.69 2.95
N TYR A 17 -10.87 -4.19 3.24
CA TYR A 17 -10.68 -5.52 3.85
C TYR A 17 -11.44 -5.70 5.16
N LEU A 18 -11.31 -4.77 6.10
CA LEU A 18 -11.98 -4.85 7.41
C LEU A 18 -13.51 -4.79 7.28
N LYS A 19 -14.01 -4.00 6.36
CA LYS A 19 -15.43 -3.92 6.06
C LYS A 19 -15.98 -5.29 5.61
N GLU A 20 -15.27 -5.97 4.73
CA GLU A 20 -15.68 -7.28 4.22
C GLU A 20 -15.59 -8.38 5.28
N VAL A 21 -14.57 -8.32 6.16
CA VAL A 21 -14.51 -9.23 7.32
C VAL A 21 -15.69 -9.00 8.25
N ASN A 22 -15.98 -7.75 8.59
CA ASN A 22 -17.12 -7.38 9.42
C ASN A 22 -18.46 -7.86 8.84
N LYS A 23 -18.63 -7.69 7.54
CA LYS A 23 -19.82 -8.13 6.82
C LYS A 23 -19.97 -9.66 6.87
N TYR A 24 -18.88 -10.38 6.64
CA TYR A 24 -18.87 -11.85 6.67
C TYR A 24 -19.20 -12.41 8.06
N LEU A 25 -18.59 -11.83 9.11
CA LEU A 25 -18.77 -12.28 10.50
C LEU A 25 -20.00 -11.67 11.18
N ASN A 26 -20.69 -10.71 10.56
CA ASN A 26 -21.73 -9.88 11.18
C ASN A 26 -21.24 -9.21 12.47
N THR A 27 -20.06 -8.55 12.38
CA THR A 27 -19.38 -7.85 13.48
C THR A 27 -19.15 -6.39 13.16
N ASN A 28 -18.56 -5.63 14.10
CA ASN A 28 -18.21 -4.22 13.91
C ASN A 28 -16.81 -3.94 14.49
N TYR A 29 -15.82 -4.74 14.12
CA TYR A 29 -14.43 -4.50 14.50
C TYR A 29 -13.94 -3.17 13.88
N LYS A 30 -13.04 -2.52 14.60
CA LYS A 30 -12.33 -1.33 14.16
C LYS A 30 -10.87 -1.67 13.86
N TYR A 31 -10.16 -0.79 13.17
CA TYR A 31 -8.74 -1.02 12.86
C TYR A 31 -7.89 -1.15 14.12
N GLU A 32 -8.25 -0.49 15.23
CA GLU A 32 -7.56 -0.60 16.52
C GLU A 32 -7.66 -2.01 17.14
N ASP A 33 -8.65 -2.80 16.73
CA ASP A 33 -8.81 -4.18 17.17
C ASP A 33 -7.86 -5.13 16.42
N ILE A 34 -7.31 -4.70 15.26
CA ILE A 34 -6.43 -5.49 14.41
C ILE A 34 -5.01 -5.40 14.93
N LYS A 35 -4.48 -6.50 15.45
CA LYS A 35 -3.13 -6.58 16.04
C LYS A 35 -2.06 -7.05 15.07
N THR A 36 -2.45 -7.49 13.88
CA THR A 36 -1.59 -8.10 12.87
C THR A 36 -1.66 -7.33 11.57
N TYR A 37 -0.80 -7.69 10.61
CA TYR A 37 -0.85 -7.12 9.27
C TYR A 37 -2.09 -7.57 8.49
N PHE A 38 -2.53 -8.79 8.69
CA PHE A 38 -3.67 -9.35 7.98
C PHE A 38 -4.96 -9.16 8.78
N VAL A 39 -5.91 -8.42 8.21
CA VAL A 39 -7.19 -8.13 8.85
C VAL A 39 -7.96 -9.42 9.17
N GLU A 40 -7.88 -10.42 8.32
CA GLU A 40 -8.54 -11.71 8.49
C GLU A 40 -7.97 -12.58 9.63
N ASP A 41 -6.89 -12.13 10.29
CA ASP A 41 -6.36 -12.86 11.47
C ASP A 41 -7.28 -12.78 12.69
N ILE A 42 -8.29 -11.89 12.66
CA ILE A 42 -9.37 -11.87 13.67
C ILE A 42 -10.40 -12.99 13.47
N ILE A 43 -10.40 -13.65 12.30
CA ILE A 43 -11.30 -14.76 12.01
C ILE A 43 -10.76 -16.03 12.68
N GLU A 44 -11.66 -16.80 13.33
CA GLU A 44 -11.33 -18.10 13.89
C GLU A 44 -10.74 -19.02 12.80
N GLU A 45 -9.73 -19.80 13.15
CA GLU A 45 -8.92 -20.55 12.18
C GLU A 45 -9.76 -21.55 11.35
N ASP A 46 -10.76 -22.16 11.96
CA ASP A 46 -11.69 -23.09 11.30
C ASP A 46 -12.61 -22.42 10.26
N LYS A 47 -12.87 -21.12 10.38
CA LYS A 47 -13.69 -20.31 9.45
C LYS A 47 -12.85 -19.55 8.41
N LYS A 48 -11.56 -19.47 8.61
CA LYS A 48 -10.65 -18.67 7.76
C LYS A 48 -10.66 -19.11 6.31
N GLN A 49 -10.67 -20.43 6.09
CA GLN A 49 -10.69 -21.00 4.75
C GLN A 49 -11.98 -20.65 4.00
N ASP A 50 -13.12 -20.77 4.66
CA ASP A 50 -14.44 -20.44 4.08
C ASP A 50 -14.55 -18.94 3.76
N PHE A 51 -14.02 -18.09 4.66
CA PHE A 51 -13.93 -16.66 4.39
C PHE A 51 -13.07 -16.37 3.16
N LEU A 52 -11.89 -16.96 3.03
CA LEU A 52 -11.02 -16.74 1.88
C LEU A 52 -11.67 -17.23 0.58
N ASP A 53 -12.41 -18.34 0.60
CA ASP A 53 -13.18 -18.82 -0.55
C ASP A 53 -14.28 -17.85 -0.95
N TYR A 54 -15.02 -17.32 0.01
CA TYR A 54 -16.02 -16.27 -0.21
C TYR A 54 -15.37 -15.01 -0.78
N PHE A 55 -14.32 -14.53 -0.12
CA PHE A 55 -13.64 -13.29 -0.43
C PHE A 55 -13.11 -13.25 -1.87
N TYR A 56 -12.31 -14.23 -2.25
CA TYR A 56 -11.73 -14.26 -3.60
C TYR A 56 -12.73 -14.50 -4.74
N ARG A 57 -13.91 -15.04 -4.44
CA ARG A 57 -14.95 -15.27 -5.45
C ARG A 57 -15.91 -14.09 -5.62
N ASN A 58 -16.13 -13.32 -4.56
CA ASN A 58 -17.27 -12.42 -4.51
C ASN A 58 -16.90 -10.96 -4.21
N VAL A 59 -15.66 -10.68 -3.80
CA VAL A 59 -15.31 -9.37 -3.27
C VAL A 59 -14.25 -8.69 -4.12
N ASN A 60 -14.52 -7.44 -4.50
CA ASN A 60 -13.51 -6.50 -4.98
C ASN A 60 -13.31 -5.42 -3.91
N VAL A 61 -12.27 -5.54 -3.10
CA VAL A 61 -11.97 -4.58 -2.01
C VAL A 61 -11.64 -3.17 -2.49
N TYR A 62 -11.40 -3.00 -3.80
CA TYR A 62 -11.08 -1.71 -4.39
C TYR A 62 -12.32 -0.92 -4.83
N ASP A 63 -13.50 -1.55 -4.91
CA ASP A 63 -14.74 -0.84 -5.26
C ASP A 63 -15.08 0.25 -4.25
N GLU A 64 -14.73 0.02 -2.97
CA GLU A 64 -14.96 0.93 -1.87
C GLU A 64 -13.65 1.36 -1.16
N ALA A 65 -12.51 1.22 -1.84
CA ALA A 65 -11.24 1.66 -1.29
C ALA A 65 -11.23 3.17 -1.07
N MET A 66 -10.87 3.61 0.13
CA MET A 66 -10.74 5.02 0.47
C MET A 66 -9.37 5.53 0.04
N ILE A 67 -9.34 6.61 -0.72
CA ILE A 67 -8.10 7.30 -1.06
C ILE A 67 -7.60 8.03 0.19
N LEU A 68 -6.31 7.88 0.52
CA LEU A 68 -5.74 8.60 1.65
C LEU A 68 -5.70 10.11 1.35
N PRO A 69 -5.90 10.95 2.38
CA PRO A 69 -5.92 12.40 2.20
C PRO A 69 -4.70 12.90 1.43
N ASP A 70 -4.91 13.79 0.47
CA ASP A 70 -3.92 14.45 -0.37
C ASP A 70 -3.09 13.53 -1.30
N ALA A 71 -3.23 12.20 -1.20
CA ALA A 71 -2.41 11.23 -1.93
C ALA A 71 -2.34 11.51 -3.43
N LEU A 72 -3.48 11.57 -4.10
CA LEU A 72 -3.50 11.72 -5.57
C LEU A 72 -2.95 13.06 -6.01
N GLY A 73 -3.30 14.15 -5.31
CA GLY A 73 -2.83 15.49 -5.64
C GLY A 73 -1.31 15.64 -5.49
N VAL A 74 -0.75 15.06 -4.43
CA VAL A 74 0.71 15.06 -4.21
C VAL A 74 1.42 14.20 -5.24
N ILE A 75 0.91 12.99 -5.54
CA ILE A 75 1.52 12.10 -6.54
C ILE A 75 1.50 12.76 -7.93
N GLU A 76 0.40 13.43 -8.30
CA GLU A 76 0.32 14.17 -9.55
C GLU A 76 1.34 15.29 -9.61
N LYS A 77 1.51 16.10 -8.56
CA LYS A 77 2.57 17.10 -8.48
C LYS A 77 3.97 16.48 -8.61
N LEU A 78 4.23 15.38 -7.88
CA LEU A 78 5.51 14.68 -7.96
C LEU A 78 5.81 14.16 -9.37
N SER A 79 4.80 13.78 -10.15
CA SER A 79 4.96 13.28 -11.51
C SER A 79 5.56 14.29 -12.49
N HIS A 80 5.52 15.60 -12.17
CA HIS A 80 6.18 16.63 -12.96
C HIS A 80 7.70 16.68 -12.77
N PHE A 81 8.20 16.14 -11.65
CA PHE A 81 9.61 16.21 -11.25
C PHE A 81 10.32 14.86 -11.22
N TYR A 82 9.53 13.79 -11.09
CA TYR A 82 9.99 12.43 -10.90
C TYR A 82 9.32 11.45 -11.88
N GLU A 83 10.00 10.36 -12.14
CA GLU A 83 9.40 9.23 -12.85
C GLU A 83 8.70 8.31 -11.85
N ILE A 84 7.37 8.32 -11.82
CA ILE A 84 6.57 7.60 -10.84
C ILE A 84 6.26 6.18 -11.32
N TYR A 85 6.52 5.21 -10.47
CA TYR A 85 6.11 3.81 -10.61
C TYR A 85 5.18 3.43 -9.46
N ILE A 86 4.00 2.93 -9.77
CA ILE A 86 3.12 2.31 -8.78
C ILE A 86 3.48 0.83 -8.70
N VAL A 87 4.00 0.41 -7.54
CA VAL A 87 4.53 -0.94 -7.35
C VAL A 87 3.77 -1.64 -6.23
N SER A 88 2.88 -2.57 -6.56
CA SER A 88 2.05 -3.24 -5.58
C SER A 88 2.22 -4.75 -5.60
N ALA A 89 2.22 -5.37 -4.41
CA ALA A 89 2.19 -6.81 -4.26
C ALA A 89 0.77 -7.34 -4.50
N PHE A 90 0.64 -8.48 -5.19
CA PHE A 90 -0.66 -9.09 -5.45
C PHE A 90 -0.73 -10.56 -5.07
N VAL A 91 0.40 -11.20 -4.80
CA VAL A 91 0.44 -12.65 -4.53
C VAL A 91 0.11 -12.92 -3.06
N ASP A 92 -1.01 -13.59 -2.82
CA ASP A 92 -1.29 -14.23 -1.55
C ASP A 92 -0.82 -15.70 -1.59
N LYS A 93 0.16 -16.04 -0.76
CA LYS A 93 0.72 -17.39 -0.69
C LYS A 93 -0.31 -18.47 -0.32
N ARG A 94 -1.39 -18.08 0.36
CA ARG A 94 -2.49 -18.96 0.76
C ARG A 94 -3.47 -19.20 -0.40
N ARG A 95 -3.46 -18.32 -1.42
CA ARG A 95 -4.40 -18.29 -2.56
C ARG A 95 -3.68 -17.94 -3.87
N ILE A 96 -2.65 -18.69 -4.20
CA ILE A 96 -1.79 -18.40 -5.37
C ILE A 96 -2.60 -18.36 -6.68
N LYS A 97 -3.55 -19.29 -6.86
CA LYS A 97 -4.35 -19.37 -8.09
C LYS A 97 -5.30 -18.17 -8.26
N GLU A 98 -5.84 -17.68 -7.15
CA GLU A 98 -6.79 -16.58 -7.12
C GLU A 98 -6.10 -15.21 -7.09
N SER A 99 -4.81 -15.16 -6.79
CA SER A 99 -4.03 -13.89 -6.70
C SER A 99 -4.12 -13.03 -7.96
N GLY A 100 -4.29 -13.64 -9.14
CA GLY A 100 -4.48 -12.91 -10.39
C GLY A 100 -5.72 -12.00 -10.41
N ILE A 101 -6.76 -12.34 -9.65
CA ILE A 101 -7.97 -11.51 -9.51
C ILE A 101 -7.60 -10.19 -8.80
N MET A 102 -6.81 -10.27 -7.75
CA MET A 102 -6.33 -9.09 -7.01
C MET A 102 -5.46 -8.18 -7.89
N ALA A 103 -4.61 -8.78 -8.73
CA ALA A 103 -3.82 -8.01 -9.69
C ALA A 103 -4.73 -7.23 -10.65
N LYS A 104 -5.79 -7.85 -11.17
CA LYS A 104 -6.78 -7.20 -12.03
C LYS A 104 -7.44 -6.03 -11.31
N TYR A 105 -7.95 -6.22 -10.10
CA TYR A 105 -8.64 -5.17 -9.35
C TYR A 105 -7.73 -3.97 -9.02
N LYS A 106 -6.48 -4.23 -8.61
CA LYS A 106 -5.47 -3.18 -8.41
C LYS A 106 -5.21 -2.39 -9.67
N TYR A 107 -4.99 -3.08 -10.78
CA TYR A 107 -4.71 -2.44 -12.07
C TYR A 107 -5.88 -1.55 -12.52
N GLU A 108 -7.11 -2.06 -12.47
CA GLU A 108 -8.32 -1.32 -12.84
C GLU A 108 -8.53 -0.10 -11.92
N TRP A 109 -8.29 -0.24 -10.61
CA TRP A 109 -8.39 0.85 -9.67
C TRP A 109 -7.37 1.96 -9.97
N ILE A 110 -6.11 1.61 -10.24
CA ILE A 110 -5.06 2.59 -10.57
C ILE A 110 -5.43 3.34 -11.85
N LEU A 111 -5.84 2.65 -12.92
CA LEU A 111 -6.24 3.28 -14.17
C LEU A 111 -7.40 4.26 -13.99
N LYS A 112 -8.36 3.90 -13.14
CA LYS A 112 -9.54 4.73 -12.88
C LYS A 112 -9.19 6.00 -12.07
N ASN A 113 -8.38 5.87 -11.03
CA ASN A 113 -8.16 6.94 -10.06
C ASN A 113 -6.89 7.76 -10.35
N MET A 114 -5.96 7.24 -11.14
CA MET A 114 -4.66 7.85 -11.44
C MET A 114 -4.40 7.90 -12.96
N PRO A 115 -5.28 8.55 -13.75
CA PRO A 115 -5.16 8.57 -15.22
C PRO A 115 -3.90 9.29 -15.72
N PHE A 116 -3.22 10.05 -14.87
CA PHE A 116 -1.95 10.71 -15.13
C PHE A 116 -0.73 9.76 -15.06
N ILE A 117 -0.89 8.54 -14.55
CA ILE A 117 0.17 7.53 -14.51
C ILE A 117 0.17 6.74 -15.83
N ASP A 118 1.34 6.68 -16.49
CA ASP A 118 1.52 5.79 -17.64
C ASP A 118 1.27 4.33 -17.22
N PRO A 119 0.34 3.60 -17.87
CA PRO A 119 0.08 2.19 -17.55
C PRO A 119 1.32 1.28 -17.57
N LYS A 120 2.34 1.64 -18.35
CA LYS A 120 3.63 0.93 -18.41
C LYS A 120 4.46 1.07 -17.13
N LYS A 121 4.08 2.01 -16.25
CA LYS A 121 4.74 2.25 -14.96
C LYS A 121 3.99 1.62 -13.78
N ILE A 122 2.99 0.80 -14.07
CA ILE A 122 2.30 -0.03 -13.07
C ILE A 122 3.02 -1.38 -13.01
N VAL A 123 3.59 -1.69 -11.84
CA VAL A 123 4.34 -2.93 -11.60
C VAL A 123 3.62 -3.75 -10.54
N LEU A 124 2.96 -4.83 -10.95
CA LEU A 124 2.36 -5.81 -10.05
C LEU A 124 3.33 -6.98 -9.87
N THR A 125 3.74 -7.25 -8.63
CA THR A 125 4.80 -8.23 -8.35
C THR A 125 4.48 -9.08 -7.14
N GLY A 126 5.11 -10.26 -7.03
CA GLY A 126 5.09 -11.07 -5.80
C GLY A 126 6.17 -10.67 -4.79
N SER A 127 7.18 -9.89 -5.22
CA SER A 127 8.33 -9.52 -4.39
C SER A 127 8.82 -8.12 -4.80
N LYS A 128 8.75 -7.16 -3.87
CA LYS A 128 9.15 -5.76 -4.10
C LYS A 128 10.62 -5.50 -3.81
N ASP A 129 11.30 -6.39 -3.13
CA ASP A 129 12.70 -6.27 -2.73
C ASP A 129 13.67 -6.24 -3.93
N ILE A 130 13.25 -6.78 -5.08
CA ILE A 130 14.02 -6.72 -6.34
C ILE A 130 13.95 -5.35 -7.02
N ILE A 131 13.04 -4.47 -6.60
CA ILE A 131 12.85 -3.16 -7.24
C ILE A 131 13.95 -2.20 -6.79
N MET A 132 14.71 -1.70 -7.75
CA MET A 132 15.75 -0.69 -7.54
C MET A 132 15.26 0.65 -8.08
N CYS A 133 15.17 1.66 -7.19
CA CYS A 133 14.78 3.02 -7.55
C CYS A 133 15.39 4.03 -6.54
N ASP A 134 15.40 5.30 -6.90
CA ASP A 134 16.04 6.33 -6.08
C ASP A 134 15.24 6.62 -4.80
N ILE A 135 13.91 6.60 -4.89
CA ILE A 135 13.01 6.92 -3.80
C ILE A 135 11.99 5.79 -3.64
N LYS A 136 11.75 5.35 -2.40
CA LYS A 136 10.75 4.33 -2.06
C LYS A 136 9.76 4.89 -1.05
N ILE A 137 8.46 4.71 -1.31
CA ILE A 137 7.36 5.08 -0.41
C ILE A 137 6.48 3.84 -0.24
N ASP A 138 6.38 3.33 0.98
CA ASP A 138 5.65 2.09 1.28
C ASP A 138 5.25 2.08 2.77
N ASP A 139 4.21 1.37 3.15
CA ASP A 139 3.78 1.18 4.54
C ASP A 139 4.51 0.02 5.24
N LYS A 140 5.29 -0.76 4.49
CA LYS A 140 5.93 -1.97 4.98
C LYS A 140 7.45 -1.87 4.93
N VAL A 141 8.10 -1.88 6.12
CA VAL A 141 9.57 -1.79 6.26
C VAL A 141 10.31 -2.81 5.38
N GLY A 142 9.76 -4.03 5.23
CA GLY A 142 10.36 -5.07 4.40
C GLY A 142 10.51 -4.69 2.92
N ASN A 143 9.59 -3.88 2.39
CA ASN A 143 9.57 -3.42 1.00
C ASN A 143 10.54 -2.26 0.75
N LEU A 144 10.93 -1.55 1.82
CA LEU A 144 11.89 -0.44 1.78
C LEU A 144 13.35 -0.91 1.84
N LYS A 145 13.60 -2.22 1.96
CA LYS A 145 14.95 -2.79 1.96
C LYS A 145 15.64 -2.60 0.60
N GLY A 146 16.96 -2.83 0.58
CA GLY A 146 17.78 -2.67 -0.61
C GLY A 146 18.06 -1.22 -0.97
N TYR A 147 18.43 -0.97 -2.24
CA TYR A 147 18.80 0.37 -2.71
C TYR A 147 17.61 1.34 -2.66
N GLY A 148 17.90 2.56 -2.32
CA GLY A 148 17.04 3.73 -2.29
C GLY A 148 17.72 4.85 -1.51
N GLU A 149 17.95 6.01 -2.15
CA GLU A 149 18.55 7.18 -1.50
C GLU A 149 17.62 7.74 -0.43
N THR A 150 16.32 7.76 -0.73
CA THR A 150 15.26 8.20 0.19
C THR A 150 14.23 7.08 0.36
N LYS A 151 13.97 6.73 1.62
CA LYS A 151 12.99 5.70 1.98
C LYS A 151 12.00 6.27 2.97
N LEU A 152 10.74 6.35 2.55
CA LEU A 152 9.65 6.92 3.34
C LEU A 152 8.69 5.81 3.75
N LEU A 153 8.51 5.64 5.06
CA LEU A 153 7.56 4.70 5.63
C LEU A 153 6.28 5.44 5.97
N MET A 154 5.21 5.17 5.24
CA MET A 154 3.88 5.70 5.58
C MET A 154 3.44 5.09 6.92
N ASP A 155 3.08 5.94 7.89
CA ASP A 155 2.67 5.48 9.22
C ASP A 155 1.36 4.72 9.16
N GLN A 156 1.38 3.48 9.71
CA GLN A 156 0.22 2.60 9.81
C GLN A 156 0.32 1.79 11.11
N LEU A 157 -0.81 1.37 11.68
CA LEU A 157 -0.85 0.64 12.95
C LEU A 157 0.11 -0.56 13.00
N HIS A 158 0.17 -1.35 11.93
CA HIS A 158 1.00 -2.56 11.87
C HIS A 158 2.50 -2.28 11.88
N ASN A 159 2.93 -1.05 11.54
CA ASN A 159 4.34 -0.68 11.49
C ASN A 159 4.80 0.18 12.68
N GLN A 160 3.91 0.58 13.59
CA GLN A 160 4.25 1.37 14.80
C GLN A 160 5.16 0.64 15.79
N LYS A 161 5.29 -0.68 15.65
CA LYS A 161 6.25 -1.48 16.43
C LYS A 161 7.72 -1.14 16.17
N TYR A 162 8.05 -0.47 15.07
CA TYR A 162 9.41 -0.05 14.76
C TYR A 162 9.69 1.31 15.43
N SER A 163 10.70 1.36 16.28
CA SER A 163 11.15 2.58 16.93
C SER A 163 11.82 3.54 15.95
N PHE A 164 11.94 4.81 16.35
CA PHE A 164 12.67 5.82 15.57
C PHE A 164 14.13 5.41 15.33
N GLU A 165 14.80 4.86 16.35
CA GLU A 165 16.19 4.41 16.24
C GLU A 165 16.35 3.26 15.25
N GLU A 166 15.47 2.25 15.29
CA GLU A 166 15.50 1.14 14.33
C GLU A 166 15.32 1.63 12.90
N LEU A 167 14.37 2.52 12.65
CA LEU A 167 14.14 3.08 11.32
C LEU A 167 15.33 3.92 10.84
N THR A 168 15.93 4.73 11.73
CA THR A 168 17.13 5.52 11.42
C THR A 168 18.30 4.65 11.02
N ASN A 169 18.53 3.54 11.74
CA ASN A 169 19.58 2.57 11.42
C ASN A 169 19.36 1.89 10.06
N MET A 170 18.12 1.81 9.58
CA MET A 170 17.76 1.28 8.26
C MET A 170 17.75 2.36 7.16
N ASN A 171 18.07 3.62 7.49
CA ASN A 171 17.91 4.79 6.62
C ASN A 171 16.47 4.94 6.11
N ILE A 172 15.49 4.75 6.99
CA ILE A 172 14.05 4.88 6.71
C ILE A 172 13.51 6.05 7.53
N LYS A 173 12.79 6.95 6.88
CA LYS A 173 12.10 8.06 7.53
C LYS A 173 10.60 7.78 7.57
N ARG A 174 9.99 7.82 8.77
CA ARG A 174 8.55 7.74 8.93
C ARG A 174 7.90 9.04 8.49
N VAL A 175 6.79 8.94 7.78
CA VAL A 175 5.92 10.05 7.38
C VAL A 175 4.49 9.72 7.76
N TYR A 176 3.73 10.71 8.18
CA TYR A 176 2.37 10.53 8.73
C TYR A 176 1.28 10.89 7.73
N ASP A 177 1.63 11.61 6.68
CA ASP A 177 0.70 12.04 5.64
C ASP A 177 1.43 12.38 4.34
N TRP A 178 0.66 12.62 3.29
CA TRP A 178 1.18 12.96 1.97
C TRP A 178 1.73 14.40 1.90
N GLN A 179 1.33 15.29 2.79
CA GLN A 179 1.89 16.65 2.87
C GLN A 179 3.36 16.61 3.34
N GLN A 180 3.69 15.71 4.29
CA GLN A 180 5.07 15.48 4.69
C GLN A 180 5.91 14.86 3.56
N VAL A 181 5.33 13.95 2.76
CA VAL A 181 5.99 13.40 1.57
C VAL A 181 6.31 14.53 0.58
N GLU A 182 5.35 15.41 0.29
CA GLU A 182 5.53 16.57 -0.58
C GLU A 182 6.64 17.49 -0.06
N ALA A 183 6.61 17.85 1.22
CA ALA A 183 7.62 18.71 1.83
C ALA A 183 9.03 18.11 1.78
N ILE A 184 9.18 16.79 1.94
CA ILE A 184 10.48 16.13 1.87
C ILE A 184 11.02 16.10 0.44
N LEU A 185 10.17 15.80 -0.54
CA LEU A 185 10.61 15.54 -1.92
C LEU A 185 10.67 16.80 -2.78
N LEU A 186 9.82 17.79 -2.55
CA LEU A 186 9.81 19.04 -3.31
C LEU A 186 10.45 20.21 -2.55
N GLY A 187 10.73 20.05 -1.24
CA GLY A 187 11.22 21.11 -0.38
C GLY A 187 10.10 22.06 0.06
N SER A 188 10.44 22.94 1.02
CA SER A 188 9.49 23.96 1.53
C SER A 188 9.34 25.17 0.58
N GLU A 189 9.78 25.08 -0.67
CA GLU A 189 9.76 26.17 -1.64
C GLU A 189 8.46 26.27 -2.47
N VAL A 190 7.50 25.39 -2.24
CA VAL A 190 6.16 25.52 -2.85
C VAL A 190 5.23 26.15 -1.81
N LYS A 191 5.38 27.46 -1.64
CA LYS A 191 4.33 28.30 -1.05
C LYS A 191 3.49 28.93 -2.13
#